data_a84aee49038760e0cc79dc12c5b8b606
#
_entry.id   a84aee49038760e0cc79dc12c5b8b606
#
_cell.length_a   1.000
_cell.length_b   1.000
_cell.length_c   1.000
_cell.angle_alpha   90.00
_cell.angle_beta   90.00
_cell.angle_gamma   90.00
#
_symmetry.space_group_name_H-M   'P 1'
#
loop_
_entity.id
_entity.type
_entity.pdbx_description
1 polymer ?
#
loop_
_entity_poly.entity_id
_entity_poly.type
_entity_poly.pdbx_seq_one_letter_code
_entity_poly.pdbx_strand_id
1 'polypeptide(L)'
;MLFEFSNQILAAKLNLEKPKKEFVSSKIVTDSRKISNGDCFLALKGPNFNGHDFIDEALNRGASFVISEKNHPQDEKILGVDSTHECLSFLAKYQRKKFEGKVIGITGSNGKTSTKLLLSSLLSDKFDPSQIYASPGNWNNFYGLCFSLLE
;
A
#
# COMPACT_ATOMS: atom_id res chain seq x y z
N MET A 1 7.29 12.89 1.20
CA MET A 1 6.64 13.19 -0.10
C MET A 1 5.47 12.23 -0.19
N LEU A 2 4.26 12.74 -0.23
CA LEU A 2 3.08 11.88 -0.33
C LEU A 2 3.11 11.13 -1.67
N PHE A 3 2.94 9.83 -1.61
CA PHE A 3 2.85 8.98 -2.79
C PHE A 3 1.48 9.16 -3.41
N GLU A 4 1.40 9.89 -4.54
CA GLU A 4 0.15 10.01 -5.30
C GLU A 4 0.14 9.00 -6.45
N PHE A 5 -0.98 8.34 -6.62
CA PHE A 5 -1.26 7.43 -7.72
C PHE A 5 -2.73 7.48 -8.11
N SER A 6 -3.04 7.12 -9.34
CA SER A 6 -4.42 7.03 -9.80
C SER A 6 -4.75 5.66 -10.36
N ASN A 7 -6.04 5.35 -10.41
CA ASN A 7 -6.53 4.14 -11.06
C ASN A 7 -6.11 4.08 -12.54
N GLN A 8 -6.05 5.21 -13.24
CA GLN A 8 -5.61 5.27 -14.64
C GLN A 8 -4.11 5.00 -14.78
N ILE A 9 -3.28 5.56 -13.90
CA ILE A 9 -1.83 5.28 -13.88
C ILE A 9 -1.59 3.80 -13.58
N LEU A 10 -2.31 3.23 -12.63
CA LEU A 10 -2.21 1.81 -12.31
C LEU A 10 -2.63 0.93 -13.48
N ALA A 11 -3.78 1.20 -14.08
CA ALA A 11 -4.26 0.45 -15.24
C ALA A 11 -3.24 0.46 -16.39
N ALA A 12 -2.69 1.63 -16.73
CA ALA A 12 -1.67 1.75 -17.76
C ALA A 12 -0.39 0.96 -17.44
N LYS A 13 0.04 0.94 -16.17
CA LYS A 13 1.25 0.23 -15.73
C LYS A 13 1.05 -1.27 -15.62
N LEU A 14 -0.16 -1.73 -15.37
CA LEU A 14 -0.53 -3.14 -15.30
C LEU A 14 -1.06 -3.70 -16.63
N ASN A 15 -1.01 -2.89 -17.71
CA ASN A 15 -1.56 -3.23 -19.04
C ASN A 15 -3.06 -3.59 -19.01
N LEU A 16 -3.81 -2.93 -18.15
CA LEU A 16 -5.26 -3.08 -18.04
C LEU A 16 -5.98 -2.04 -18.92
N GLU A 17 -7.27 -2.29 -19.18
CA GLU A 17 -8.13 -1.30 -19.84
C GLU A 17 -8.18 -0.02 -19.00
N LYS A 18 -8.02 1.13 -19.68
CA LYS A 18 -7.99 2.42 -19.02
C LYS A 18 -9.39 2.80 -18.48
N PRO A 19 -9.54 3.04 -17.18
CA PRO A 19 -10.80 3.53 -16.62
C PRO A 19 -11.24 4.85 -17.27
N LYS A 20 -12.53 5.01 -17.50
CA LYS A 20 -13.09 6.22 -18.11
C LYS A 20 -12.86 7.46 -17.24
N LYS A 21 -12.99 7.30 -15.92
CA LYS A 21 -12.81 8.36 -14.95
C LYS A 21 -11.55 8.13 -14.11
N GLU A 22 -10.81 9.20 -13.89
CA GLU A 22 -9.62 9.17 -13.03
C GLU A 22 -9.99 9.43 -11.58
N PHE A 23 -9.49 8.58 -10.69
CA PHE A 23 -9.55 8.73 -9.24
C PHE A 23 -8.13 8.66 -8.68
N VAL A 24 -7.79 9.63 -7.84
CA VAL A 24 -6.45 9.76 -7.25
C VAL A 24 -6.50 9.40 -5.78
N SER A 25 -5.43 8.80 -5.30
CA SER A 25 -5.21 8.54 -3.88
C SER A 25 -3.73 8.68 -3.52
N SER A 26 -3.47 9.00 -2.26
CA SER A 26 -2.11 9.04 -1.71
C SER A 26 -1.86 7.96 -0.66
N LYS A 27 -2.87 7.14 -0.36
CA LYS A 27 -2.77 6.11 0.68
C LYS A 27 -3.52 4.85 0.28
N ILE A 28 -2.91 3.71 0.59
CA ILE A 28 -3.52 2.39 0.41
C ILE A 28 -3.93 1.84 1.77
N VAL A 29 -5.19 1.41 1.86
CA VAL A 29 -5.77 0.82 3.07
C VAL A 29 -6.37 -0.54 2.73
N THR A 30 -6.17 -1.53 3.59
CA THR A 30 -6.67 -2.90 3.44
C THR A 30 -7.70 -3.29 4.50
N ASP A 31 -7.93 -2.42 5.49
CA ASP A 31 -8.96 -2.56 6.51
C ASP A 31 -10.04 -1.50 6.27
N SER A 32 -11.23 -1.92 5.80
CA SER A 32 -12.36 -1.03 5.47
C SER A 32 -12.73 -0.07 6.60
N ARG A 33 -12.53 -0.51 7.85
CA ARG A 33 -12.83 0.30 9.04
C ARG A 33 -11.90 1.50 9.24
N LYS A 34 -10.70 1.45 8.62
CA LYS A 34 -9.66 2.49 8.71
C LYS A 34 -9.64 3.44 7.52
N ILE A 35 -10.58 3.29 6.60
CA ILE A 35 -10.71 4.15 5.42
C ILE A 35 -11.05 5.57 5.85
N SER A 36 -10.29 6.50 5.32
CA SER A 36 -10.57 7.93 5.32
C SER A 36 -10.97 8.39 3.92
N ASN A 37 -11.64 9.54 3.84
CA ASN A 37 -12.05 10.08 2.54
C ASN A 37 -10.83 10.32 1.62
N GLY A 38 -10.89 9.76 0.41
CA GLY A 38 -9.81 9.85 -0.57
C GLY A 38 -8.79 8.69 -0.54
N ASP A 39 -8.87 7.77 0.43
CA ASP A 39 -8.01 6.58 0.45
C ASP A 39 -8.35 5.60 -0.68
N CYS A 40 -7.37 4.82 -1.12
CA CYS A 40 -7.59 3.67 -1.98
C CYS A 40 -7.75 2.40 -1.13
N PHE A 41 -8.84 1.67 -1.34
CA PHE A 41 -9.03 0.37 -0.70
C PHE A 41 -8.45 -0.74 -1.57
N LEU A 42 -7.53 -1.55 -1.01
CA LEU A 42 -7.00 -2.74 -1.65
C LEU A 42 -7.67 -3.98 -1.04
N ALA A 43 -8.53 -4.65 -1.80
CA ALA A 43 -9.30 -5.81 -1.37
C ALA A 43 -8.43 -7.09 -1.38
N LEU A 44 -7.60 -7.27 -0.36
CA LEU A 44 -6.76 -8.46 -0.21
C LEU A 44 -7.57 -9.66 0.27
N LYS A 45 -7.20 -10.84 -0.23
CA LYS A 45 -7.70 -12.12 0.27
C LYS A 45 -6.64 -12.81 1.12
N GLY A 46 -6.98 -13.15 2.35
CA GLY A 46 -6.17 -13.93 3.27
C GLY A 46 -6.80 -15.28 3.61
N PRO A 47 -6.13 -16.11 4.43
CA PRO A 47 -6.63 -17.44 4.79
C PRO A 47 -7.98 -17.41 5.53
N ASN A 48 -8.17 -16.40 6.39
CA ASN A 48 -9.33 -16.28 7.29
C ASN A 48 -10.20 -15.05 6.99
N PHE A 49 -9.96 -14.37 5.87
CA PHE A 49 -10.58 -13.08 5.60
C PHE A 49 -10.56 -12.80 4.09
N ASN A 50 -11.62 -12.20 3.60
CA ASN A 50 -11.76 -11.82 2.20
C ASN A 50 -12.11 -10.33 2.09
N GLY A 51 -11.15 -9.50 1.71
CA GLY A 51 -11.34 -8.05 1.57
C GLY A 51 -12.41 -7.67 0.55
N HIS A 52 -12.69 -8.56 -0.42
CA HIS A 52 -13.71 -8.32 -1.43
C HIS A 52 -15.14 -8.23 -0.85
N ASP A 53 -15.37 -8.76 0.34
CA ASP A 53 -16.67 -8.70 0.99
C ASP A 53 -16.94 -7.32 1.64
N PHE A 54 -15.93 -6.46 1.68
CA PHE A 54 -15.97 -5.12 2.30
C PHE A 54 -15.85 -3.96 1.30
N ILE A 55 -16.00 -4.24 0.00
CA ILE A 55 -15.89 -3.21 -1.05
C ILE A 55 -16.94 -2.11 -0.86
N ASP A 56 -18.19 -2.49 -0.66
CA ASP A 56 -19.30 -1.55 -0.47
C ASP A 56 -19.09 -0.70 0.79
N GLU A 57 -18.62 -1.32 1.87
CA GLU A 57 -18.29 -0.58 3.10
C GLU A 57 -17.18 0.44 2.85
N ALA A 58 -16.13 0.05 2.13
CA ALA A 58 -15.01 0.93 1.81
C ALA A 58 -15.46 2.14 0.97
N LEU A 59 -16.29 1.91 -0.05
CA LEU A 59 -16.86 2.97 -0.89
C LEU A 59 -17.77 3.91 -0.09
N ASN A 60 -18.62 3.36 0.78
CA ASN A 60 -19.51 4.14 1.64
C ASN A 60 -18.74 4.99 2.67
N ARG A 61 -17.56 4.55 3.09
CA ARG A 61 -16.66 5.31 3.98
C ARG A 61 -15.83 6.36 3.25
N GLY A 62 -15.96 6.48 1.93
CA GLY A 62 -15.30 7.52 1.15
C GLY A 62 -14.00 7.09 0.48
N ALA A 63 -13.80 5.80 0.23
CA ALA A 63 -12.70 5.36 -0.61
C ALA A 63 -12.77 6.08 -1.96
N SER A 64 -11.64 6.61 -2.41
CA SER A 64 -11.51 7.26 -3.71
C SER A 64 -11.76 6.26 -4.82
N PHE A 65 -11.12 5.10 -4.72
CA PHE A 65 -11.36 3.94 -5.56
C PHE A 65 -10.92 2.65 -4.85
N VAL A 66 -11.29 1.52 -5.44
CA VAL A 66 -11.01 0.18 -4.92
C VAL A 66 -10.20 -0.60 -5.94
N ILE A 67 -9.24 -1.39 -5.48
CA ILE A 67 -8.52 -2.40 -6.28
C ILE A 67 -9.03 -3.77 -5.87
N SER A 68 -9.56 -4.54 -6.83
CA SER A 68 -10.25 -5.81 -6.58
C SER A 68 -9.93 -6.85 -7.65
N GLU A 69 -9.89 -8.13 -7.27
CA GLU A 69 -9.82 -9.25 -8.22
C GLU A 69 -11.19 -9.59 -8.83
N LYS A 70 -12.26 -9.10 -8.22
CA LYS A 70 -13.60 -9.21 -8.81
C LYS A 70 -13.79 -8.10 -9.84
N ASN A 71 -14.27 -8.48 -11.01
CA ASN A 71 -14.64 -7.51 -12.03
C ASN A 71 -16.00 -6.88 -11.68
N HIS A 72 -16.06 -5.55 -11.67
CA HIS A 72 -17.25 -4.76 -11.43
C HIS A 72 -17.44 -3.74 -12.56
N PRO A 73 -17.81 -4.18 -13.77
CA PRO A 73 -17.79 -3.33 -14.97
C PRO A 73 -18.74 -2.12 -14.91
N GLN A 74 -19.67 -2.10 -13.95
CA GLN A 74 -20.63 -1.01 -13.76
C GLN A 74 -20.17 0.05 -12.74
N ASP A 75 -19.13 -0.21 -11.96
CA ASP A 75 -18.62 0.75 -10.96
C ASP A 75 -17.27 1.30 -11.38
N GLU A 76 -17.27 2.56 -11.83
CA GLU A 76 -16.07 3.27 -12.29
C GLU A 76 -15.01 3.46 -11.19
N LYS A 77 -15.40 3.32 -9.92
CA LYS A 77 -14.48 3.38 -8.78
C LYS A 77 -13.76 2.07 -8.50
N ILE A 78 -14.10 0.98 -9.17
CA ILE A 78 -13.46 -0.31 -8.95
C ILE A 78 -12.51 -0.64 -10.11
N LEU A 79 -11.22 -0.72 -9.80
CA LEU A 79 -10.20 -1.20 -10.72
C LEU A 79 -10.04 -2.71 -10.56
N GLY A 80 -10.49 -3.46 -11.57
CA GLY A 80 -10.28 -4.90 -11.64
C GLY A 80 -8.83 -5.24 -11.98
N VAL A 81 -8.22 -6.14 -11.22
CA VAL A 81 -6.86 -6.67 -11.44
C VAL A 81 -6.87 -8.19 -11.37
N ASP A 82 -5.92 -8.85 -12.02
CA ASP A 82 -5.81 -10.32 -11.95
C ASP A 82 -5.38 -10.80 -10.58
N SER A 83 -4.54 -10.01 -9.89
CA SER A 83 -4.04 -10.32 -8.54
C SER A 83 -3.80 -9.05 -7.73
N THR A 84 -4.50 -8.93 -6.62
CA THR A 84 -4.30 -7.83 -5.66
C THR A 84 -2.93 -7.94 -4.97
N HIS A 85 -2.40 -9.13 -4.82
CA HIS A 85 -1.05 -9.39 -4.34
C HIS A 85 0.03 -8.83 -5.27
N GLU A 86 -0.09 -9.13 -6.57
CA GLU A 86 0.84 -8.63 -7.58
C GLU A 86 0.74 -7.12 -7.72
N CYS A 87 -0.49 -6.58 -7.66
CA CYS A 87 -0.73 -5.15 -7.66
C CYS A 87 -0.04 -4.46 -6.47
N LEU A 88 -0.15 -5.02 -5.26
CA LEU A 88 0.54 -4.48 -4.07
C LEU A 88 2.07 -4.51 -4.24
N SER A 89 2.61 -5.64 -4.74
CA SER A 89 4.04 -5.77 -5.02
C SER A 89 4.51 -4.74 -6.04
N PHE A 90 3.73 -4.54 -7.10
CA PHE A 90 4.01 -3.54 -8.12
C PHE A 90 4.05 -2.12 -7.53
N LEU A 91 3.04 -1.75 -6.75
CA LEU A 91 2.96 -0.44 -6.09
C LEU A 91 4.15 -0.18 -5.17
N ALA A 92 4.51 -1.17 -4.34
CA ALA A 92 5.68 -1.09 -3.46
C ALA A 92 6.99 -0.90 -4.25
N LYS A 93 7.19 -1.66 -5.33
CA LYS A 93 8.35 -1.52 -6.23
C LYS A 93 8.36 -0.17 -6.94
N TYR A 94 7.20 0.31 -7.36
CA TYR A 94 7.06 1.60 -8.03
C TYR A 94 7.43 2.74 -7.09
N GLN A 95 6.91 2.73 -5.86
CA GLN A 95 7.27 3.71 -4.84
C GLN A 95 8.76 3.63 -4.49
N ARG A 96 9.30 2.42 -4.29
CA ARG A 96 10.73 2.24 -4.02
C ARG A 96 11.63 2.84 -5.11
N LYS A 97 11.23 2.76 -6.38
CA LYS A 97 11.98 3.36 -7.50
C LYS A 97 11.95 4.89 -7.49
N LYS A 98 10.87 5.49 -6.98
CA LYS A 98 10.72 6.96 -6.86
C LYS A 98 11.38 7.52 -5.61
N PHE A 99 11.61 6.68 -4.61
CA PHE A 99 12.20 7.11 -3.35
C PHE A 99 13.71 7.30 -3.49
N GLU A 100 14.17 8.52 -3.34
CA GLU A 100 15.59 8.90 -3.46
C GLU A 100 16.36 8.75 -2.15
N GLY A 101 15.65 8.55 -1.03
CA GLY A 101 16.23 8.36 0.28
C GLY A 101 16.95 7.03 0.45
N LYS A 102 17.70 6.91 1.54
CA LYS A 102 18.41 5.68 1.91
C LYS A 102 17.44 4.65 2.47
N VAL A 103 17.53 3.41 1.99
CA VAL A 103 16.78 2.27 2.52
C VAL A 103 17.77 1.27 3.11
N ILE A 104 17.54 0.90 4.37
CA ILE A 104 18.35 -0.06 5.11
C ILE A 104 17.49 -1.30 5.35
N GLY A 105 17.90 -2.42 4.77
CA GLY A 105 17.28 -3.73 5.00
C GLY A 105 18.01 -4.48 6.11
N ILE A 106 17.26 -5.02 7.08
CA ILE A 106 17.78 -5.83 8.18
C ILE A 106 17.24 -7.25 8.06
N THR A 107 18.12 -8.22 7.91
CA THR A 107 17.77 -9.65 7.85
C THR A 107 18.57 -10.44 8.88
N GLY A 108 18.12 -11.64 9.22
CA GLY A 108 18.79 -12.52 10.17
C GLY A 108 17.79 -13.39 10.93
N SER A 109 18.26 -14.43 11.59
CA SER A 109 17.44 -15.33 12.42
C SER A 109 16.94 -14.62 13.67
N ASN A 110 17.83 -13.88 14.35
CA ASN A 110 17.57 -13.16 15.59
C ASN A 110 18.02 -11.70 15.52
N GLY A 111 17.57 -10.86 16.45
CA GLY A 111 18.06 -9.51 16.64
C GLY A 111 17.51 -8.44 15.65
N LYS A 112 16.73 -8.81 14.63
CA LYS A 112 16.20 -7.86 13.64
C LYS A 112 15.48 -6.66 14.26
N THR A 113 14.57 -6.91 15.19
CA THR A 113 13.81 -5.84 15.87
C THR A 113 14.70 -4.97 16.74
N SER A 114 15.60 -5.57 17.52
CA SER A 114 16.53 -4.83 18.38
C SER A 114 17.49 -3.97 17.55
N THR A 115 18.03 -4.51 16.46
CA THR A 115 18.89 -3.77 15.51
C THR A 115 18.13 -2.60 14.87
N LYS A 116 16.89 -2.81 14.45
CA LYS A 116 16.04 -1.76 13.91
C LYS A 116 15.83 -0.62 14.90
N LEU A 117 15.46 -0.95 16.16
CA LEU A 117 15.21 0.04 17.20
C LEU A 117 16.47 0.84 17.55
N LEU A 118 17.60 0.14 17.71
CA LEU A 118 18.89 0.78 17.98
C LEU A 118 19.29 1.72 16.85
N LEU A 119 19.18 1.26 15.59
CA LEU A 119 19.51 2.07 14.43
C LEU A 119 18.60 3.30 14.31
N SER A 120 17.30 3.14 14.56
CA SER A 120 16.35 4.26 14.55
C SER A 120 16.71 5.29 15.61
N SER A 121 17.08 4.86 16.82
CA SER A 121 17.53 5.77 17.90
C SER A 121 18.78 6.53 17.50
N LEU A 122 19.80 5.84 17.01
CA LEU A 122 21.06 6.48 16.59
C LEU A 122 20.87 7.47 15.42
N LEU A 123 19.95 7.17 14.51
CA LEU A 123 19.64 8.09 13.41
C LEU A 123 18.86 9.30 13.90
N SER A 124 17.92 9.13 14.86
CA SER A 124 17.15 10.24 15.44
C SER A 124 18.01 11.25 16.23
N ASP A 125 19.21 10.85 16.66
CA ASP A 125 20.17 11.78 17.28
C ASP A 125 20.85 12.71 16.25
N LYS A 126 20.84 12.35 14.97
CA LYS A 126 21.55 13.07 13.90
C LYS A 126 20.66 13.70 12.84
N PHE A 127 19.47 13.15 12.66
CA PHE A 127 18.52 13.56 11.64
C PHE A 127 17.18 13.90 12.28
N ASP A 128 16.39 14.74 11.62
CA ASP A 128 15.03 15.03 12.06
C ASP A 128 14.21 13.72 12.09
N PRO A 129 13.56 13.37 13.23
CA PRO A 129 12.73 12.17 13.34
C PRO A 129 11.65 12.05 12.27
N SER A 130 11.14 13.17 11.73
CA SER A 130 10.17 13.17 10.64
C SER A 130 10.73 12.66 9.30
N GLN A 131 12.05 12.58 9.17
CA GLN A 131 12.75 12.05 7.99
C GLN A 131 13.10 10.57 8.13
N ILE A 132 12.77 9.95 9.27
CA ILE A 132 13.12 8.58 9.58
C ILE A 132 11.85 7.75 9.67
N TYR A 133 11.69 6.81 8.76
CA TYR A 133 10.65 5.79 8.87
C TYR A 133 11.27 4.45 9.25
N ALA A 134 10.70 3.80 10.25
CA ALA A 134 11.03 2.43 10.62
C ALA A 134 9.76 1.57 10.58
N SER A 135 9.82 0.43 9.88
CA SER A 135 8.68 -0.48 9.79
C SER A 135 8.11 -0.82 11.17
N PRO A 136 6.79 -0.71 11.40
CA PRO A 136 6.20 -0.94 12.70
C PRO A 136 6.25 -2.42 13.11
N GLY A 137 6.34 -2.67 14.40
CA GLY A 137 6.27 -4.01 14.99
C GLY A 137 7.24 -5.01 14.35
N ASN A 138 6.73 -6.18 14.07
CA ASN A 138 7.42 -7.29 13.43
C ASN A 138 6.97 -7.51 11.96
N TRP A 139 6.79 -6.45 11.20
CA TRP A 139 6.48 -6.52 9.77
C TRP A 139 7.62 -7.18 8.99
N ASN A 140 7.68 -8.51 9.08
CA ASN A 140 8.74 -9.35 8.53
C ASN A 140 8.24 -10.31 7.43
N ASN A 141 7.03 -10.08 6.95
CA ASN A 141 6.43 -10.83 5.84
C ASN A 141 6.31 -9.96 4.58
N PHE A 142 5.85 -10.58 3.49
CA PHE A 142 5.64 -9.91 2.21
C PHE A 142 4.78 -8.65 2.32
N TYR A 143 3.64 -8.74 3.00
CA TYR A 143 2.73 -7.59 3.16
C TYR A 143 3.36 -6.46 3.96
N GLY A 144 3.98 -6.80 5.10
CA GLY A 144 4.67 -5.82 5.94
C GLY A 144 5.78 -5.09 5.19
N LEU A 145 6.54 -5.79 4.34
CA LEU A 145 7.54 -5.18 3.48
C LEU A 145 6.91 -4.23 2.46
N CYS A 146 5.87 -4.68 1.76
CA CYS A 146 5.19 -3.84 0.76
C CYS A 146 4.62 -2.57 1.39
N PHE A 147 3.92 -2.69 2.53
CA PHE A 147 3.38 -1.52 3.23
C PHE A 147 4.47 -0.59 3.74
N SER A 148 5.58 -1.13 4.25
CA SER A 148 6.72 -0.30 4.67
C SER A 148 7.36 0.50 3.53
N LEU A 149 7.23 0.06 2.30
CA LEU A 149 7.73 0.79 1.12
C LEU A 149 6.72 1.80 0.57
N LEU A 150 5.47 1.76 1.03
CA LEU A 150 4.39 2.66 0.61
C LEU A 150 4.17 3.81 1.60
N GLU A 151 4.73 3.74 2.81
CA GLU A 151 4.75 4.81 3.82
C GLU A 151 5.83 5.86 3.48
#